data_8f41a9d7a900581fd5b1edcafcb09b4f
#
_entry.id   8f41a9d7a900581fd5b1edcafcb09b4f
#
_cell.length_a   1.000
_cell.length_b   1.000
_cell.length_c   1.000
_cell.angle_alpha   90.00
_cell.angle_beta   90.00
_cell.angle_gamma   90.00
#
_symmetry.space_group_name_H-M   'P 1'
#
loop_
_entity.id
_entity.type
_entity.pdbx_description
1 polymer ?
#
loop_
_entity_poly.entity_id
_entity_poly.type
_entity_poly.pdbx_seq_one_letter_code
_entity_poly.pdbx_strand_id
1 'polypeptide(L)'
;FLKERWNEWKDVHNKDIKYNWICLNGHPRPHRNQLYQRLQNQPSGFCTHGLHNPAPMAPYFSTYGWNNVDNFINLMPLYQQAKASIVSETIYADHPGIITEKTLLAIAAKHPFMAIGHIGIHKELAERGFENFDELFDLNYDDDRKDIRLNNALDLNWHNIIDPDWDVESALE
;
A
#
# COMPACT_ATOMS: atom_id res chain seq x y z
N PHE A 1 -10.38 22.39 -2.40
CA PHE A 1 -10.82 21.06 -2.89
C PHE A 1 -10.15 19.90 -2.14
N LEU A 2 -8.81 19.72 -2.20
CA LEU A 2 -8.11 18.64 -1.48
C LEU A 2 -8.21 18.81 0.05
N LYS A 3 -8.15 20.04 0.56
CA LYS A 3 -8.25 20.34 1.98
C LYS A 3 -9.65 20.11 2.54
N GLU A 4 -10.68 20.40 1.76
CA GLU A 4 -12.09 20.18 2.13
C GLU A 4 -12.38 18.68 2.19
N ARG A 5 -12.01 17.93 1.17
CA ARG A 5 -12.14 16.46 1.13
C ARG A 5 -11.31 15.77 2.20
N TRP A 6 -10.11 16.29 2.49
CA TRP A 6 -9.30 15.83 3.60
C TRP A 6 -10.02 15.91 4.95
N ASN A 7 -10.74 16.99 5.20
CA ASN A 7 -11.52 17.13 6.42
C ASN A 7 -12.70 16.14 6.50
N GLU A 8 -13.28 15.76 5.36
CA GLU A 8 -14.29 14.69 5.29
C GLU A 8 -13.70 13.32 5.64
N TRP A 9 -12.42 13.08 5.33
CA TRP A 9 -11.79 11.77 5.54
C TRP A 9 -11.14 11.58 6.90
N LYS A 10 -10.66 12.66 7.52
CA LYS A 10 -10.00 12.55 8.83
C LYS A 10 -10.91 12.01 9.93
N ASP A 11 -12.22 12.13 9.76
CA ASP A 11 -13.22 11.69 10.74
C ASP A 11 -13.79 10.30 10.42
N VAL A 12 -13.32 9.65 9.35
CA VAL A 12 -13.82 8.34 8.92
C VAL A 12 -12.86 7.22 9.33
N HIS A 13 -12.35 7.29 10.54
CA HIS A 13 -11.70 6.14 11.13
C HIS A 13 -12.76 5.13 11.54
N ASN A 14 -12.66 3.96 10.91
CA ASN A 14 -13.24 2.74 11.42
C ASN A 14 -14.75 2.53 11.18
N LYS A 15 -15.15 2.02 10.03
CA LYS A 15 -16.55 1.55 9.97
C LYS A 15 -16.76 0.14 9.43
N ASP A 16 -15.87 -0.42 8.67
CA ASP A 16 -16.14 -1.74 8.08
C ASP A 16 -14.83 -2.37 7.58
N ILE A 17 -13.93 -2.67 8.52
CA ILE A 17 -12.67 -3.34 8.16
C ILE A 17 -12.99 -4.70 7.54
N LYS A 18 -12.64 -4.86 6.28
CA LYS A 18 -12.83 -6.07 5.49
C LYS A 18 -11.53 -6.81 5.21
N TYR A 19 -10.43 -6.06 5.24
CA TYR A 19 -9.12 -6.58 4.85
C TYR A 19 -8.08 -6.25 5.91
N ASN A 20 -7.17 -7.15 6.16
CA ASN A 20 -6.01 -6.85 6.98
C ASN A 20 -5.03 -5.93 6.22
N TRP A 21 -4.96 -6.09 4.91
CA TRP A 21 -4.12 -5.23 4.08
C TRP A 21 -4.72 -5.04 2.67
N ILE A 22 -4.29 -3.95 2.03
CA ILE A 22 -4.55 -3.68 0.61
C ILE A 22 -3.24 -3.49 -0.16
N CYS A 23 -3.24 -3.91 -1.43
CA CYS A 23 -2.14 -3.68 -2.36
C CYS A 23 -2.69 -3.22 -3.72
N LEU A 24 -2.62 -1.92 -3.98
CA LEU A 24 -3.28 -1.32 -5.14
C LEU A 24 -2.30 -1.10 -6.29
N ASN A 25 -2.38 -1.95 -7.32
CA ASN A 25 -1.53 -1.90 -8.52
C ASN A 25 -2.34 -1.52 -9.76
N GLY A 26 -2.12 -0.32 -10.28
CA GLY A 26 -2.79 0.17 -11.47
C GLY A 26 -2.18 -0.37 -12.76
N HIS A 27 -0.94 -0.06 -13.04
CA HIS A 27 -0.25 -0.50 -14.26
C HIS A 27 0.64 -1.71 -13.99
N PRO A 28 0.62 -2.73 -14.85
CA PRO A 28 1.50 -3.88 -14.75
C PRO A 28 2.96 -3.47 -14.90
N ARG A 29 3.82 -4.02 -14.06
CA ARG A 29 5.27 -3.94 -14.10
C ARG A 29 5.85 -5.25 -13.58
N PRO A 30 7.08 -5.64 -13.94
CA PRO A 30 7.63 -6.92 -13.52
C PRO A 30 7.50 -7.21 -12.01
N HIS A 31 7.92 -6.28 -11.16
CA HIS A 31 7.82 -6.42 -9.71
C HIS A 31 6.36 -6.46 -9.21
N ARG A 32 5.45 -5.71 -9.83
CA ARG A 32 4.01 -5.74 -9.49
C ARG A 32 3.34 -7.03 -9.91
N ASN A 33 3.76 -7.60 -11.05
CA ASN A 33 3.28 -8.91 -11.49
C ASN A 33 3.68 -9.98 -10.47
N GLN A 34 4.94 -9.97 -10.04
CA GLN A 34 5.45 -10.89 -9.03
C GLN A 34 4.73 -10.72 -7.68
N LEU A 35 4.55 -9.48 -7.23
CA LEU A 35 3.82 -9.15 -6.02
C LEU A 35 2.38 -9.67 -6.07
N TYR A 36 1.68 -9.38 -7.17
CA TYR A 36 0.31 -9.85 -7.37
C TYR A 36 0.21 -11.38 -7.35
N GLN A 37 1.12 -12.10 -8.03
CA GLN A 37 1.14 -13.56 -8.03
C GLN A 37 1.24 -14.15 -6.61
N ARG A 38 1.96 -13.49 -5.72
CA ARG A 38 2.09 -13.92 -4.33
C ARG A 38 0.88 -13.57 -3.46
N LEU A 39 0.24 -12.44 -3.71
CA LEU A 39 -0.80 -11.87 -2.84
C LEU A 39 -2.24 -12.21 -3.26
N GLN A 40 -2.51 -12.47 -4.54
CA GLN A 40 -3.88 -12.57 -5.09
C GLN A 40 -4.80 -13.61 -4.43
N ASN A 41 -4.22 -14.65 -3.83
CA ASN A 41 -4.98 -15.75 -3.22
C ASN A 41 -4.97 -15.68 -1.67
N GLN A 42 -4.49 -14.58 -1.10
CA GLN A 42 -4.47 -14.44 0.36
C GLN A 42 -5.82 -13.92 0.84
N PRO A 43 -6.55 -14.69 1.69
CA PRO A 43 -7.92 -14.36 2.07
C PRO A 43 -8.01 -13.12 2.96
N SER A 44 -6.92 -12.79 3.68
CA SER A 44 -6.86 -11.66 4.61
C SER A 44 -6.68 -10.31 3.95
N GLY A 45 -6.42 -10.26 2.62
CA GLY A 45 -6.11 -9.02 1.95
C GLY A 45 -6.82 -8.81 0.62
N PHE A 46 -6.62 -7.63 0.07
CA PHE A 46 -7.13 -7.23 -1.23
C PHE A 46 -6.02 -6.69 -2.12
N CYS A 47 -5.80 -7.35 -3.26
CA CYS A 47 -4.75 -6.97 -4.20
C CYS A 47 -5.32 -6.75 -5.60
N THR A 48 -4.96 -5.62 -6.23
CA THR A 48 -5.31 -5.34 -7.63
C THR A 48 -4.13 -5.50 -8.57
N HIS A 49 -4.39 -5.74 -9.84
CA HIS A 49 -3.38 -5.82 -10.88
C HIS A 49 -3.90 -5.30 -12.22
N GLY A 50 -3.44 -4.11 -12.59
CA GLY A 50 -3.82 -3.47 -13.84
C GLY A 50 -5.28 -3.01 -13.92
N LEU A 51 -5.66 -2.53 -15.09
CA LEU A 51 -7.01 -2.02 -15.37
C LEU A 51 -8.07 -3.13 -15.46
N HIS A 52 -7.64 -4.38 -15.42
CA HIS A 52 -8.49 -5.54 -15.67
C HIS A 52 -8.93 -6.27 -14.39
N ASN A 53 -8.79 -5.65 -13.25
CA ASN A 53 -9.28 -6.24 -12.00
C ASN A 53 -10.62 -5.59 -11.62
N PRO A 54 -11.71 -6.01 -12.27
CA PRO A 54 -12.81 -5.10 -12.49
C PRO A 54 -13.84 -5.09 -11.39
N ALA A 55 -14.14 -6.21 -10.77
CA ALA A 55 -15.38 -6.26 -10.02
C ALA A 55 -15.37 -5.45 -8.71
N PRO A 56 -14.38 -5.55 -7.80
CA PRO A 56 -14.37 -4.71 -6.59
C PRO A 56 -13.95 -3.26 -6.87
N MET A 57 -13.22 -3.01 -7.96
CA MET A 57 -12.67 -1.68 -8.30
C MET A 57 -13.56 -0.87 -9.21
N ALA A 58 -14.50 -1.50 -9.91
CA ALA A 58 -15.38 -0.82 -10.86
C ALA A 58 -16.11 0.42 -10.26
N PRO A 59 -16.61 0.40 -9.01
CA PRO A 59 -17.22 1.57 -8.40
C PRO A 59 -16.26 2.75 -8.24
N TYR A 60 -14.97 2.49 -8.10
CA TYR A 60 -13.95 3.51 -7.83
C TYR A 60 -13.32 4.09 -9.10
N PHE A 61 -13.29 3.33 -10.20
CA PHE A 61 -12.61 3.71 -11.44
C PHE A 61 -13.54 3.96 -12.63
N SER A 62 -14.81 3.65 -12.53
CA SER A 62 -15.74 3.64 -13.66
C SER A 62 -15.91 4.98 -14.37
N THR A 63 -15.59 6.08 -13.69
CA THR A 63 -15.95 7.42 -14.18
C THR A 63 -14.78 8.19 -14.79
N TYR A 64 -13.52 7.93 -14.38
CA TYR A 64 -12.45 8.89 -14.63
C TYR A 64 -11.14 8.33 -15.22
N GLY A 65 -10.96 7.03 -15.28
CA GLY A 65 -9.67 6.43 -15.71
C GLY A 65 -8.52 6.71 -14.73
N TRP A 66 -7.41 6.02 -14.89
CA TRP A 66 -6.28 6.01 -13.94
C TRP A 66 -5.47 7.31 -13.83
N ASN A 67 -5.65 8.25 -14.71
CA ASN A 67 -4.84 9.49 -14.77
C ASN A 67 -5.53 10.71 -14.16
N ASN A 68 -6.67 10.52 -13.50
CA ASN A 68 -7.40 11.63 -12.91
C ASN A 68 -7.13 11.70 -11.40
N VAL A 69 -6.88 12.91 -10.89
CA VAL A 69 -6.71 13.17 -9.45
C VAL A 69 -7.90 12.67 -8.63
N ASP A 70 -9.11 12.70 -9.21
CA ASP A 70 -10.32 12.21 -8.56
C ASP A 70 -10.28 10.70 -8.29
N ASN A 71 -9.49 9.92 -9.05
CA ASN A 71 -9.34 8.50 -8.77
C ASN A 71 -8.63 8.23 -7.44
N PHE A 72 -7.70 9.08 -7.05
CA PHE A 72 -7.04 8.97 -5.75
C PHE A 72 -8.03 9.21 -4.62
N ILE A 73 -8.92 10.16 -4.81
CA ILE A 73 -10.02 10.45 -3.89
C ILE A 73 -10.96 9.24 -3.78
N ASN A 74 -11.28 8.65 -4.91
CA ASN A 74 -12.18 7.51 -4.98
C ASN A 74 -11.58 6.22 -4.38
N LEU A 75 -10.26 6.15 -4.19
CA LEU A 75 -9.60 5.03 -3.52
C LEU A 75 -9.68 5.08 -1.98
N MET A 76 -9.94 6.25 -1.40
CA MET A 76 -9.98 6.40 0.05
C MET A 76 -10.92 5.41 0.77
N PRO A 77 -12.11 5.08 0.25
CA PRO A 77 -12.95 4.06 0.89
C PRO A 77 -12.29 2.69 1.00
N LEU A 78 -11.35 2.35 0.12
CA LEU A 78 -10.57 1.11 0.23
C LEU A 78 -9.56 1.15 1.37
N TYR A 79 -8.88 2.28 1.53
CA TYR A 79 -8.00 2.48 2.69
C TYR A 79 -8.77 2.37 4.00
N GLN A 80 -9.98 2.87 4.06
CA GLN A 80 -10.84 2.80 5.24
C GLN A 80 -11.37 1.37 5.54
N GLN A 81 -11.30 0.47 4.57
CA GLN A 81 -11.72 -0.93 4.71
C GLN A 81 -10.56 -1.88 5.01
N ALA A 82 -9.36 -1.39 5.19
CA ALA A 82 -8.18 -2.19 5.46
C ALA A 82 -7.39 -1.65 6.65
N LYS A 83 -6.69 -2.54 7.35
CA LYS A 83 -5.86 -2.17 8.49
C LYS A 83 -4.50 -1.61 8.08
N ALA A 84 -3.93 -2.08 6.98
CA ALA A 84 -2.60 -1.69 6.51
C ALA A 84 -2.49 -1.70 4.98
N SER A 85 -1.39 -1.16 4.44
CA SER A 85 -1.11 -1.12 3.00
C SER A 85 0.23 -1.76 2.65
N ILE A 86 0.23 -2.57 1.59
CA ILE A 86 1.44 -2.98 0.90
C ILE A 86 1.57 -2.11 -0.34
N VAL A 87 2.45 -1.12 -0.29
CA VAL A 87 2.61 -0.14 -1.36
C VAL A 87 3.66 -0.61 -2.35
N SER A 88 3.27 -0.74 -3.62
CA SER A 88 4.21 -1.04 -4.70
C SER A 88 4.48 0.22 -5.51
N GLU A 89 5.66 0.78 -5.33
CA GLU A 89 6.05 2.01 -6.00
C GLU A 89 6.24 1.85 -7.52
N THR A 90 6.24 2.97 -8.22
CA THR A 90 6.45 2.98 -9.68
C THR A 90 7.89 2.65 -10.03
N ILE A 91 8.84 3.13 -9.25
CA ILE A 91 10.27 2.89 -9.44
C ILE A 91 10.74 1.81 -8.48
N TYR A 92 11.21 0.72 -9.05
CA TYR A 92 11.78 -0.42 -8.34
C TYR A 92 13.22 -0.61 -8.83
N ALA A 93 14.19 -0.07 -8.09
CA ALA A 93 15.57 0.10 -8.53
C ALA A 93 16.57 0.00 -7.37
N ASP A 94 17.84 -0.21 -7.70
CA ASP A 94 18.97 -0.21 -6.76
C ASP A 94 19.66 1.18 -6.66
N HIS A 95 18.96 2.22 -6.98
CA HIS A 95 19.39 3.61 -6.83
C HIS A 95 18.20 4.43 -6.32
N PRO A 96 18.45 5.59 -5.70
CA PRO A 96 17.38 6.48 -5.26
C PRO A 96 16.38 6.76 -6.37
N GLY A 97 15.11 6.77 -6.01
CA GLY A 97 13.99 6.97 -6.93
C GLY A 97 13.12 8.14 -6.51
N ILE A 98 11.87 8.08 -6.90
CA ILE A 98 10.86 9.08 -6.56
C ILE A 98 9.77 8.37 -5.77
N ILE A 99 9.42 8.92 -4.61
CA ILE A 99 8.22 8.55 -3.85
C ILE A 99 7.03 9.09 -4.62
N THR A 100 6.11 8.20 -4.99
CA THR A 100 4.98 8.59 -5.83
C THR A 100 3.70 8.74 -5.02
N GLU A 101 2.64 9.10 -5.73
CA GLU A 101 1.30 9.22 -5.15
C GLU A 101 0.84 7.99 -4.35
N LYS A 102 1.38 6.81 -4.60
CA LYS A 102 0.95 5.57 -3.92
C LYS A 102 1.34 5.56 -2.44
N THR A 103 2.59 5.87 -2.16
CA THR A 103 3.06 6.06 -0.78
C THR A 103 2.40 7.28 -0.15
N LEU A 104 2.32 8.39 -0.91
CA LEU A 104 1.68 9.62 -0.41
C LEU A 104 0.19 9.43 -0.08
N LEU A 105 -0.52 8.55 -0.76
CA LEU A 105 -1.91 8.20 -0.43
C LEU A 105 -2.02 7.43 0.86
N ALA A 106 -1.14 6.46 1.12
CA ALA A 106 -1.12 5.74 2.39
C ALA A 106 -0.84 6.69 3.55
N ILE A 107 0.14 7.59 3.40
CA ILE A 107 0.43 8.65 4.37
C ILE A 107 -0.79 9.57 4.57
N ALA A 108 -1.40 10.01 3.47
CA ALA A 108 -2.57 10.87 3.49
C ALA A 108 -3.77 10.21 4.17
N ALA A 109 -3.94 8.92 3.99
CA ALA A 109 -4.97 8.12 4.65
C ALA A 109 -4.63 7.81 6.12
N LYS A 110 -3.46 8.23 6.62
CA LYS A 110 -2.92 7.82 7.93
C LYS A 110 -2.89 6.30 8.11
N HIS A 111 -2.59 5.62 7.04
CA HIS A 111 -2.65 4.17 6.97
C HIS A 111 -1.27 3.58 7.22
N PRO A 112 -1.11 2.63 8.15
CA PRO A 112 0.14 1.91 8.31
C PRO A 112 0.53 1.25 6.98
N PHE A 113 1.79 1.31 6.60
CA PHE A 113 2.22 0.77 5.33
C PHE A 113 3.66 0.26 5.32
N MET A 114 3.91 -0.73 4.47
CA MET A 114 5.26 -1.04 3.98
C MET A 114 5.35 -0.69 2.50
N ALA A 115 6.45 -0.06 2.10
CA ALA A 115 6.70 0.33 0.71
C ALA A 115 7.75 -0.57 0.04
N ILE A 116 7.40 -1.09 -1.14
CA ILE A 116 8.29 -1.86 -2.00
C ILE A 116 8.62 -0.97 -3.22
N GLY A 117 9.81 -0.40 -3.20
CA GLY A 117 10.20 0.60 -4.17
C GLY A 117 11.71 0.57 -4.47
N HIS A 118 12.30 1.75 -4.66
CA HIS A 118 13.75 1.89 -4.78
C HIS A 118 14.46 1.55 -3.47
N ILE A 119 15.76 1.28 -3.53
CA ILE A 119 16.57 0.99 -2.34
C ILE A 119 16.52 2.16 -1.36
N GLY A 120 16.35 1.87 -0.07
CA GLY A 120 16.33 2.87 1.00
C GLY A 120 15.09 3.76 1.02
N ILE A 121 13.94 3.32 0.47
CA ILE A 121 12.72 4.14 0.45
C ILE A 121 12.20 4.46 1.85
N HIS A 122 12.25 3.53 2.78
CA HIS A 122 11.84 3.75 4.17
C HIS A 122 12.81 4.67 4.90
N LYS A 123 14.11 4.54 4.64
CA LYS A 123 15.12 5.46 5.13
C LYS A 123 14.87 6.88 4.62
N GLU A 124 14.59 7.04 3.33
CA GLU A 124 14.27 8.35 2.75
C GLU A 124 13.00 8.96 3.37
N LEU A 125 11.97 8.14 3.63
CA LEU A 125 10.76 8.60 4.30
C LEU A 125 11.05 9.09 5.73
N ALA A 126 11.83 8.36 6.50
CA ALA A 126 12.24 8.75 7.85
C ALA A 126 13.07 10.05 7.85
N GLU A 127 14.00 10.21 6.91
CA GLU A 127 14.79 11.44 6.74
C GLU A 127 13.91 12.65 6.40
N ARG A 128 12.77 12.43 5.76
CA ARG A 128 11.76 13.47 5.49
C ARG A 128 10.79 13.72 6.64
N GLY A 129 10.94 12.99 7.75
CA GLY A 129 10.10 13.11 8.96
C GLY A 129 8.78 12.34 8.90
N PHE A 130 8.64 11.40 7.98
CA PHE A 130 7.52 10.46 7.99
C PHE A 130 7.82 9.29 8.92
N GLU A 131 6.76 8.77 9.54
CA GLU A 131 6.82 7.60 10.39
C GLU A 131 7.07 6.34 9.57
N ASN A 132 7.94 5.49 10.07
CA ASN A 132 8.07 4.11 9.64
C ASN A 132 7.27 3.25 10.62
N PHE A 133 6.65 2.20 10.12
CA PHE A 133 5.81 1.29 10.91
C PHE A 133 6.60 0.00 11.20
N ASP A 134 7.78 0.14 11.82
CA ASP A 134 8.68 -0.97 12.15
C ASP A 134 8.16 -1.84 13.31
N GLU A 135 7.17 -1.37 14.06
CA GLU A 135 6.41 -2.19 15.00
C GLU A 135 5.49 -3.20 14.30
N LEU A 136 5.04 -2.86 13.07
CA LEU A 136 4.12 -3.67 12.28
C LEU A 136 4.82 -4.48 11.20
N PHE A 137 5.89 -3.93 10.63
CA PHE A 137 6.57 -4.49 9.48
C PHE A 137 8.07 -4.61 9.72
N ASP A 138 8.63 -5.78 9.45
CA ASP A 138 10.07 -5.94 9.35
C ASP A 138 10.57 -5.25 8.07
N LEU A 139 11.26 -4.12 8.22
CA LEU A 139 11.75 -3.29 7.13
C LEU A 139 13.22 -3.58 6.75
N ASN A 140 13.81 -4.65 7.26
CA ASN A 140 15.21 -5.02 6.96
C ASN A 140 15.49 -5.30 5.47
N TYR A 141 14.45 -5.45 4.66
CA TYR A 141 14.55 -5.59 3.21
C TYR A 141 14.87 -4.28 2.46
N ASP A 142 14.77 -3.13 3.12
CA ASP A 142 14.80 -1.82 2.45
C ASP A 142 16.13 -1.53 1.75
N ASP A 143 17.25 -2.01 2.33
CA ASP A 143 18.60 -1.89 1.76
C ASP A 143 19.00 -3.08 0.85
N ASP A 144 18.10 -4.03 0.61
CA ASP A 144 18.35 -5.16 -0.26
C ASP A 144 18.44 -4.75 -1.73
N ARG A 145 19.19 -5.52 -2.52
CA ARG A 145 19.20 -5.38 -3.97
C ARG A 145 17.82 -5.75 -4.56
N LYS A 146 17.47 -5.13 -5.67
CA LYS A 146 16.15 -5.31 -6.32
C LYS A 146 15.81 -6.77 -6.67
N ASP A 147 16.82 -7.62 -6.91
CA ASP A 147 16.60 -9.02 -7.27
C ASP A 147 16.04 -9.87 -6.12
N ILE A 148 16.27 -9.45 -4.86
CA ILE A 148 15.80 -10.13 -3.66
C ILE A 148 14.83 -9.30 -2.82
N ARG A 149 14.88 -7.96 -2.89
CA ARG A 149 14.13 -7.05 -2.02
C ARG A 149 12.64 -7.36 -1.92
N LEU A 150 11.97 -7.58 -3.05
CA LEU A 150 10.54 -7.88 -3.04
C LEU A 150 10.23 -9.20 -2.33
N ASN A 151 11.03 -10.23 -2.58
CA ASN A 151 10.84 -11.51 -1.92
C ASN A 151 11.09 -11.38 -0.42
N ASN A 152 12.16 -10.72 -0.03
CA ASN A 152 12.49 -10.51 1.39
C ASN A 152 11.43 -9.66 2.08
N ALA A 153 10.93 -8.59 1.43
CA ALA A 153 9.82 -7.79 1.96
C ALA A 153 8.59 -8.64 2.28
N LEU A 154 8.23 -9.56 1.41
CA LEU A 154 7.11 -10.46 1.64
C LEU A 154 7.44 -11.56 2.63
N ASP A 155 8.61 -12.18 2.54
CA ASP A 155 8.98 -13.32 3.38
C ASP A 155 9.14 -12.91 4.85
N LEU A 156 9.75 -11.77 5.12
CA LEU A 156 9.89 -11.21 6.48
C LEU A 156 8.54 -10.87 7.11
N ASN A 157 7.58 -10.41 6.29
CA ASN A 157 6.26 -9.98 6.76
C ASN A 157 5.15 -10.99 6.50
N TRP A 158 5.48 -12.21 6.02
CA TRP A 158 4.50 -13.16 5.54
C TRP A 158 3.52 -13.62 6.64
N HIS A 159 3.99 -13.79 7.85
CA HIS A 159 3.17 -14.18 8.99
C HIS A 159 2.05 -13.17 9.26
N ASN A 160 2.32 -11.87 9.18
CA ASN A 160 1.32 -10.81 9.31
C ASN A 160 0.37 -10.78 8.11
N ILE A 161 0.91 -10.97 6.88
CA ILE A 161 0.14 -10.88 5.64
C ILE A 161 -0.95 -11.98 5.58
N ILE A 162 -0.63 -13.19 6.02
CA ILE A 162 -1.57 -14.33 5.97
C ILE A 162 -2.45 -14.47 7.21
N ASP A 163 -2.12 -13.82 8.31
CA ASP A 163 -2.86 -13.93 9.56
C ASP A 163 -4.22 -13.23 9.45
N PRO A 164 -5.35 -13.93 9.53
CA PRO A 164 -6.66 -13.30 9.51
C PRO A 164 -6.94 -12.46 10.77
N ASP A 165 -6.25 -12.77 11.86
CA ASP A 165 -6.44 -12.13 13.17
C ASP A 165 -5.33 -11.06 13.46
N TRP A 166 -4.56 -10.67 12.44
CA TRP A 166 -3.51 -9.65 12.60
C TRP A 166 -4.04 -8.38 13.25
N ASP A 167 -3.60 -8.15 14.48
CA ASP A 167 -4.00 -7.00 15.29
C ASP A 167 -3.05 -5.82 15.06
N VAL A 168 -3.39 -5.00 14.08
CA VAL A 168 -2.62 -3.80 13.73
C VAL A 168 -2.76 -2.71 14.80
N GLU A 169 -3.92 -2.63 15.46
CA GLU A 169 -4.18 -1.57 16.44
C GLU A 169 -3.33 -1.77 17.70
N SER A 170 -3.29 -2.99 18.22
CA SER A 170 -2.50 -3.32 19.42
C SER A 170 -0.98 -3.17 19.21
N ALA A 171 -0.51 -3.30 17.98
CA ALA A 171 0.91 -3.14 17.67
C ALA A 171 1.35 -1.66 17.56
N LEU A 172 0.38 -0.73 17.44
CA LEU A 172 0.65 0.73 17.34
C LEU A 172 0.43 1.48 18.66
N GLU A 173 0.01 0.80 19.74
CA GLU A 173 -0.12 1.34 21.11
C GLU A 173 1.21 1.28 21.86
#